data_ffa8af57c59fc3942e30d764aa2cd0a2
#
_entry.id   ffa8af57c59fc3942e30d764aa2cd0a2
#
_cell.length_a   1.000
_cell.length_b   1.000
_cell.length_c   1.000
_cell.angle_alpha   90.00
_cell.angle_beta   90.00
_cell.angle_gamma   90.00
#
_symmetry.space_group_name_H-M   'P 1'
#
loop_
_entity.id
_entity.type
_entity.pdbx_description
1 polymer ?
#
loop_
_entity_poly.entity_id
_entity_poly.type
_entity_poly.pdbx_seq_one_letter_code
_entity_poly.pdbx_strand_id
1 'polypeptide(L)'
;MADEILARFHDREHGGFFTAGADHGSLIVRKKDVVDAAVPSGGGLAATALVRLGRLRRRDDYTSAAEAALRNAAGLMAQAPLAAGQMLLALEGWLRPAMPACRDSTCPVPGSSTATASRER
;
A
#
# COMPACT_ATOMS: atom_id res chain seq x y z
N MET A 1 -5.59 11.47 -9.33
CA MET A 1 -6.26 10.61 -8.34
C MET A 1 -5.38 10.31 -7.12
N ALA A 2 -4.18 9.74 -7.27
CA ALA A 2 -3.31 9.44 -6.11
C ALA A 2 -2.90 10.71 -5.33
N ASP A 3 -2.65 11.80 -6.01
CA ASP A 3 -2.37 13.09 -5.36
C ASP A 3 -3.58 13.59 -4.54
N GLU A 4 -4.79 13.31 -4.99
CA GLU A 4 -6.02 13.61 -4.25
C GLU A 4 -6.13 12.82 -2.95
N ILE A 5 -5.70 11.56 -2.97
CA ILE A 5 -5.65 10.73 -1.76
C ILE A 5 -4.72 11.37 -0.74
N LEU A 6 -3.53 11.82 -1.17
CA LEU A 6 -2.60 12.49 -0.28
C LEU A 6 -3.10 13.85 0.19
N ALA A 7 -3.77 14.61 -0.68
CA ALA A 7 -4.23 15.93 -0.35
C ALA A 7 -5.41 15.93 0.63
N ARG A 8 -6.34 14.98 0.46
CA ARG A 8 -7.61 15.02 1.17
C ARG A 8 -7.75 14.02 2.30
N PHE A 9 -7.08 12.88 2.20
CA PHE A 9 -7.30 11.76 3.13
C PHE A 9 -6.09 11.42 4.00
N HIS A 10 -4.88 11.82 3.60
CA HIS A 10 -3.69 11.46 4.34
C HIS A 10 -3.53 12.26 5.64
N ASP A 11 -3.28 11.55 6.73
CA ASP A 11 -2.92 12.16 8.00
C ASP A 11 -1.40 12.35 8.06
N ARG A 12 -0.97 13.59 7.95
CA ARG A 12 0.46 13.93 7.93
C ARG A 12 1.12 13.91 9.31
N GLU A 13 0.32 13.97 10.35
CA GLU A 13 0.85 14.01 11.72
C GLU A 13 1.07 12.61 12.29
N HIS A 14 0.09 11.72 12.10
CA HIS A 14 0.12 10.40 12.72
C HIS A 14 0.20 9.26 11.70
N GLY A 15 0.22 9.57 10.43
CA GLY A 15 0.22 8.57 9.35
C GLY A 15 -1.15 7.91 9.16
N GLY A 16 -1.31 7.23 8.02
CA GLY A 16 -2.54 6.56 7.67
C GLY A 16 -3.52 7.46 6.92
N PHE A 17 -4.71 6.94 6.66
CA PHE A 17 -5.71 7.61 5.84
C PHE A 17 -7.04 7.67 6.57
N PHE A 18 -7.69 8.83 6.48
CA PHE A 18 -9.01 9.03 7.02
C PHE A 18 -10.08 8.52 6.04
N THR A 19 -11.23 8.11 6.56
CA THR A 19 -12.38 7.69 5.73
C THR A 19 -13.09 8.86 5.06
N ALA A 20 -12.97 10.05 5.63
CA ALA A 20 -13.60 11.26 5.10
C ALA A 20 -12.55 12.26 4.65
N GLY A 21 -12.81 12.92 3.53
CA GLY A 21 -11.94 13.97 3.02
C GLY A 21 -11.88 15.17 3.95
N ALA A 22 -10.84 15.98 3.78
CA ALA A 22 -10.63 17.18 4.58
C ALA A 22 -11.72 18.26 4.33
N ASP A 23 -12.39 18.16 3.21
CA ASP A 23 -13.40 19.11 2.77
C ASP A 23 -14.83 18.79 3.28
N HIS A 24 -15.03 17.65 3.92
CA HIS A 24 -16.28 17.36 4.61
C HIS A 24 -16.27 18.08 5.97
N GLY A 25 -16.70 19.33 5.95
CA GLY A 25 -16.72 20.19 7.13
C GLY A 25 -17.56 19.60 8.26
N SER A 26 -17.22 19.93 9.48
CA SER A 26 -17.93 19.63 10.74
C SER A 26 -18.06 18.17 11.17
N LEU A 27 -17.25 17.26 10.68
CA LEU A 27 -17.13 15.98 11.34
C LEU A 27 -16.35 16.15 12.64
N ILE A 28 -16.99 15.84 13.76
CA ILE A 28 -16.40 15.97 15.09
C ILE A 28 -15.16 15.08 15.23
N VAL A 29 -15.13 13.92 14.56
CA VAL A 29 -14.00 13.00 14.54
C VAL A 29 -13.84 12.40 13.16
N ARG A 30 -12.66 12.55 12.57
CA ARG A 30 -12.29 11.86 11.34
C ARG A 30 -11.74 10.49 11.69
N LYS A 31 -12.44 9.45 11.28
CA LYS A 31 -12.09 8.07 11.59
C LYS A 31 -11.11 7.53 10.56
N LYS A 32 -10.16 6.69 10.99
CA LYS A 32 -9.29 5.93 10.11
C LYS A 32 -9.83 4.52 9.97
N ASP A 33 -9.89 4.03 8.73
CA ASP A 33 -10.34 2.69 8.43
C ASP A 33 -9.12 1.82 8.11
N VAL A 34 -8.72 1.03 9.08
CA VAL A 34 -7.58 0.11 8.99
C VAL A 34 -7.97 -1.34 9.17
N VAL A 35 -9.23 -1.59 9.53
CA VAL A 35 -9.74 -2.94 9.80
C VAL A 35 -10.54 -3.44 8.62
N ASP A 36 -10.16 -4.59 8.11
CA ASP A 36 -10.92 -5.24 7.05
C ASP A 36 -12.20 -5.87 7.65
N ALA A 37 -13.29 -5.67 6.97
CA ALA A 37 -14.59 -6.23 7.35
C ALA A 37 -15.15 -7.02 6.15
N ALA A 38 -16.38 -6.77 5.77
CA ALA A 38 -16.96 -7.36 4.57
C ALA A 38 -16.27 -6.89 3.29
N VAL A 39 -15.61 -5.74 3.36
CA VAL A 39 -14.80 -5.18 2.28
C VAL A 39 -13.41 -4.83 2.82
N PRO A 40 -12.39 -4.77 1.97
CA PRO A 40 -11.07 -4.33 2.40
C PRO A 40 -11.09 -2.91 2.94
N SER A 41 -10.24 -2.63 3.92
CA SER A 41 -10.13 -1.30 4.51
C SER A 41 -9.67 -0.27 3.49
N GLY A 42 -10.28 0.90 3.52
CA GLY A 42 -9.90 2.02 2.64
C GLY A 42 -8.44 2.44 2.83
N GLY A 43 -7.97 2.43 4.08
CA GLY A 43 -6.56 2.71 4.39
C GLY A 43 -5.60 1.69 3.81
N GLY A 44 -5.95 0.41 3.85
CA GLY A 44 -5.15 -0.66 3.25
C GLY A 44 -5.10 -0.59 1.72
N LEU A 45 -6.23 -0.27 1.09
CA LEU A 45 -6.28 -0.07 -0.37
C LEU A 45 -5.43 1.13 -0.80
N ALA A 46 -5.53 2.24 -0.07
CA ALA A 46 -4.74 3.43 -0.35
C ALA A 46 -3.24 3.14 -0.21
N ALA A 47 -2.82 2.47 0.87
CA ALA A 47 -1.44 2.08 1.08
C ALA A 47 -0.93 1.19 -0.05
N THR A 48 -1.71 0.17 -0.46
CA THR A 48 -1.35 -0.74 -1.56
C THR A 48 -1.16 0.03 -2.87
N ALA A 49 -2.09 0.92 -3.20
CA ALA A 49 -2.01 1.74 -4.41
C ALA A 49 -0.77 2.64 -4.40
N LEU A 50 -0.50 3.30 -3.28
CA LEU A 50 0.63 4.22 -3.16
C LEU A 50 1.98 3.50 -3.19
N VAL A 51 2.09 2.31 -2.61
CA VAL A 51 3.30 1.48 -2.74
C VAL A 51 3.60 1.18 -4.21
N ARG A 52 2.58 0.75 -4.95
CA ARG A 52 2.74 0.41 -6.37
C ARG A 52 3.06 1.64 -7.21
N LEU A 53 2.28 2.71 -7.05
CA LEU A 53 2.47 3.93 -7.82
C LEU A 53 3.78 4.64 -7.47
N GLY A 54 4.17 4.67 -6.22
CA GLY A 54 5.43 5.25 -5.78
C GLY A 54 6.63 4.61 -6.46
N ARG A 55 6.58 3.29 -6.60
CA ARG A 55 7.63 2.55 -7.32
C ARG A 55 7.60 2.78 -8.82
N LEU A 56 6.43 2.74 -9.43
CA LEU A 56 6.29 2.94 -10.87
C LEU A 56 6.65 4.36 -11.31
N ARG A 57 6.31 5.33 -10.51
CA ARG A 57 6.52 6.74 -10.82
C ARG A 57 7.77 7.32 -10.17
N ARG A 58 8.47 6.54 -9.34
CA ARG A 58 9.63 6.97 -8.55
C ARG A 58 9.32 8.22 -7.73
N ARG A 59 8.18 8.19 -7.06
CA ARG A 59 7.73 9.31 -6.21
C ARG A 59 7.86 8.93 -4.75
N ASP A 60 8.78 9.60 -4.08
CA ASP A 60 9.09 9.32 -2.68
C ASP A 60 7.97 9.77 -1.72
N ASP A 61 7.20 10.77 -2.10
CA ASP A 61 6.05 11.21 -1.33
C ASP A 61 4.97 10.12 -1.20
N TYR A 62 4.74 9.35 -2.27
CA TYR A 62 3.81 8.23 -2.25
C TYR A 62 4.33 7.09 -1.36
N THR A 63 5.60 6.77 -1.49
CA THR A 63 6.20 5.71 -0.68
C THR A 63 6.28 6.08 0.79
N SER A 64 6.59 7.33 1.10
CA SER A 64 6.63 7.81 2.49
C SER A 64 5.25 7.79 3.15
N ALA A 65 4.20 8.19 2.42
CA ALA A 65 2.84 8.14 2.94
C ALA A 65 2.37 6.69 3.19
N ALA A 66 2.71 5.78 2.27
CA ALA A 66 2.41 4.37 2.44
C ALA A 66 3.17 3.76 3.64
N GLU A 67 4.43 4.09 3.80
CA GLU A 67 5.24 3.65 4.93
C GLU A 67 4.66 4.14 6.27
N ALA A 68 4.27 5.40 6.34
CA ALA A 68 3.63 5.95 7.53
C ALA A 68 2.32 5.22 7.86
N ALA A 69 1.53 4.87 6.86
CA ALA A 69 0.31 4.09 7.05
C ALA A 69 0.60 2.67 7.55
N LEU A 70 1.62 2.02 7.01
CA LEU A 70 2.04 0.69 7.44
C LEU A 70 2.55 0.70 8.90
N ARG A 71 3.34 1.69 9.27
CA ARG A 71 3.80 1.85 10.67
C ARG A 71 2.64 2.08 11.63
N ASN A 72 1.67 2.89 11.23
CA ASN A 72 0.50 3.15 12.04
C ASN A 72 -0.34 1.87 12.26
N ALA A 73 -0.41 0.99 11.27
CA ALA A 73 -1.16 -0.25 11.35
C ALA A 73 -0.35 -1.44 11.90
N ALA A 74 0.92 -1.25 12.23
CA ALA A 74 1.80 -2.34 12.65
C ALA A 74 1.26 -3.11 13.87
N GLY A 75 0.73 -2.40 14.86
CA GLY A 75 0.14 -3.03 16.02
C GLY A 75 -1.08 -3.91 15.68
N LEU A 76 -1.94 -3.44 14.79
CA LEU A 76 -3.10 -4.21 14.34
C LEU A 76 -2.66 -5.45 13.55
N MET A 77 -1.70 -5.32 12.65
CA MET A 77 -1.17 -6.45 11.88
C MET A 77 -0.56 -7.52 12.77
N ALA A 78 0.09 -7.12 13.87
CA ALA A 78 0.69 -8.07 14.79
C ALA A 78 -0.35 -8.77 15.69
N GLN A 79 -1.37 -8.04 16.13
CA GLN A 79 -2.35 -8.56 17.08
C GLN A 79 -3.53 -9.26 16.40
N ALA A 80 -3.96 -8.77 15.27
CA ALA A 80 -5.12 -9.27 14.55
C ALA A 80 -4.87 -9.33 13.04
N PRO A 81 -3.98 -10.19 12.57
CA PRO A 81 -3.61 -10.24 11.15
C PRO A 81 -4.79 -10.53 10.23
N LEU A 82 -5.77 -11.30 10.67
CA LEU A 82 -6.96 -11.59 9.87
C LEU A 82 -7.84 -10.35 9.63
N ALA A 83 -7.76 -9.39 10.52
CA ALA A 83 -8.51 -8.14 10.39
C ALA A 83 -7.70 -7.05 9.66
N ALA A 84 -6.51 -7.36 9.22
CA ALA A 84 -5.61 -6.43 8.55
C ALA A 84 -5.05 -7.00 7.23
N GLY A 85 -5.79 -7.87 6.59
CA GLY A 85 -5.33 -8.58 5.38
C GLY A 85 -4.91 -7.65 4.27
N GLN A 86 -5.68 -6.60 4.00
CA GLN A 86 -5.34 -5.62 2.96
C GLN A 86 -4.07 -4.83 3.30
N MET A 87 -3.87 -4.51 4.58
CA MET A 87 -2.67 -3.83 5.04
C MET A 87 -1.44 -4.75 4.96
N LEU A 88 -1.61 -6.05 5.22
CA LEU A 88 -0.55 -7.06 5.03
C LEU A 88 -0.16 -7.20 3.56
N LEU A 89 -1.11 -7.10 2.63
CA LEU A 89 -0.81 -7.07 1.19
C LEU A 89 -0.01 -5.82 0.80
N ALA A 90 -0.31 -4.69 1.41
CA ALA A 90 0.46 -3.47 1.21
C ALA A 90 1.89 -3.63 1.75
N LEU A 91 2.04 -4.25 2.92
CA LEU A 91 3.35 -4.53 3.52
C LEU A 91 4.16 -5.50 2.66
N GLU A 92 3.55 -6.56 2.17
CA GLU A 92 4.20 -7.49 1.24
C GLU A 92 4.70 -6.74 0.01
N GLY A 93 3.84 -5.92 -0.58
CA GLY A 93 4.23 -5.07 -1.70
C GLY A 93 5.38 -4.13 -1.36
N TRP A 94 5.42 -3.59 -0.15
CA TRP A 94 6.50 -2.73 0.32
C TRP A 94 7.83 -3.48 0.47
N LEU A 95 7.79 -4.69 1.00
CA LEU A 95 8.99 -5.49 1.24
C LEU A 95 9.55 -6.14 -0.02
N ARG A 96 8.74 -6.33 -1.04
CA ARG A 96 9.22 -6.91 -2.29
C ARG A 96 10.22 -5.99 -2.97
N PRO A 97 11.31 -6.52 -3.51
CA PRO A 97 12.20 -5.73 -4.35
C PRO A 97 11.43 -5.23 -5.58
N ALA A 98 11.80 -4.07 -6.06
CA ALA A 98 11.18 -3.53 -7.27
C ALA A 98 11.44 -4.49 -8.42
N MET A 99 10.38 -5.04 -8.98
CA MET A 99 10.54 -5.85 -10.18
C MET A 99 10.96 -4.95 -11.33
N PRO A 100 11.90 -5.37 -12.14
CA PRO A 100 12.26 -4.62 -13.32
C PRO A 100 11.02 -4.48 -14.20
N ALA A 101 10.83 -3.31 -14.75
CA ALA A 101 9.73 -3.10 -15.67
C ALA A 101 9.92 -4.00 -16.87
N CYS A 102 8.95 -4.85 -17.12
CA CYS A 102 8.99 -5.68 -18.29
C CYS A 102 8.79 -4.82 -19.52
N ARG A 103 9.78 -4.75 -20.37
CA ARG A 103 9.71 -3.99 -21.61
C ARG A 103 9.30 -4.84 -22.80
N ASP A 104 9.30 -6.12 -22.62
CA ASP A 104 8.99 -7.05 -23.71
C ASP A 104 8.24 -8.28 -23.18
N SER A 105 7.98 -9.20 -24.07
CA SER A 105 7.23 -10.40 -23.76
C SER A 105 8.00 -11.43 -22.95
N THR A 106 9.25 -11.18 -22.60
CA THR A 106 10.06 -12.11 -21.82
C THR A 106 9.96 -11.88 -20.32
N CYS A 107 8.93 -11.16 -19.89
CA CYS A 107 8.73 -10.89 -18.49
C CYS A 107 8.54 -12.18 -17.68
N PRO A 108 9.33 -12.44 -16.67
CA PRO A 108 9.15 -13.64 -15.87
C PRO A 108 7.82 -13.59 -15.13
N VAL A 109 7.07 -14.65 -15.23
CA VAL A 109 5.81 -14.80 -14.50
C VAL A 109 6.13 -15.11 -13.04
N PRO A 110 5.55 -14.39 -12.10
CA PRO A 110 5.74 -14.71 -10.68
C PRO A 110 5.30 -16.14 -10.40
N GLY A 111 6.14 -16.89 -9.76
CA GLY A 111 5.84 -18.29 -9.46
C GLY A 111 6.33 -19.28 -10.49
N SER A 112 6.82 -18.84 -11.61
CA SER A 112 7.42 -19.75 -12.56
C SER A 112 8.81 -20.09 -12.07
N SER A 113 9.04 -21.35 -11.89
CA SER A 113 10.33 -21.81 -11.43
C SER A 113 11.29 -22.13 -12.52
N THR A 114 11.07 -21.59 -13.64
CA THR A 114 11.90 -21.94 -14.75
C THR A 114 13.22 -21.32 -14.77
N ALA A 115 13.53 -20.74 -13.72
CA ALA A 115 14.76 -20.10 -13.74
C ALA A 115 15.93 -20.90 -13.96
N THR A 116 15.79 -22.08 -14.07
CA THR A 116 16.87 -22.84 -14.12
C THR A 116 17.65 -22.84 -15.21
N ALA A 117 17.24 -22.40 -16.08
CA ALA A 117 17.88 -22.70 -17.16
C ALA A 117 19.24 -22.42 -17.29
N SER A 118 19.71 -21.81 -16.76
CA SER A 118 20.88 -21.44 -17.06
C SER A 118 21.97 -22.21 -17.05
N ARG A 119 22.18 -23.04 -17.46
CA ARG A 119 23.20 -23.70 -17.44
C ARG A 119 24.06 -23.52 -18.33
N GLU A 120 24.61 -23.20 -18.55
CA GLU A 120 25.47 -23.09 -19.40
C GLU A 120 26.46 -23.63 -19.59
N ARG A 121 26.97 -23.66 -20.06
CA ARG A 121 28.14 -24.19 -20.33
C ARG A 121 29.22 -23.32 -20.63
#